data_fc015fdea227e26301e3779687ca64b5
#
_entry.id   fc015fdea227e26301e3779687ca64b5
#
_cell.length_a   1.000
_cell.length_b   1.000
_cell.length_c   1.000
_cell.angle_alpha   90.00
_cell.angle_beta   90.00
_cell.angle_gamma   90.00
#
_symmetry.space_group_name_H-M   'P 1'
#
loop_
_entity.id
_entity.type
_entity.pdbx_description
1 polymer ?
#
loop_
_entity_poly.entity_id
_entity_poly.type
_entity_poly.pdbx_seq_one_letter_code
_entity_poly.pdbx_strand_id
1 'polypeptide(L)'
;MRPTPPRPTVAERFDAVDRLLDGSVTDADGLWSRATVWILRLALEQSVDELWLRVAPELARCPMRAQLLALRAFAGDDTAAQVATVWAALSRAAHHHDYELAPSVTELRRWRDQTAAIAIALSTSATR
;
A
#
# COMPACT_ATOMS: atom_id res chain seq x y z
N MET A 1 -27.39 -17.71 -3.91
CA MET A 1 -26.36 -16.85 -3.24
C MET A 1 -25.34 -16.42 -4.27
N ARG A 2 -25.13 -15.12 -4.39
CA ARG A 2 -24.13 -14.63 -5.32
C ARG A 2 -22.73 -14.80 -4.74
N PRO A 3 -21.77 -15.29 -5.53
CA PRO A 3 -20.41 -15.38 -5.04
C PRO A 3 -19.84 -13.97 -4.78
N THR A 4 -19.02 -13.86 -3.75
CA THR A 4 -18.32 -12.62 -3.47
C THR A 4 -17.33 -12.35 -4.61
N PRO A 5 -17.32 -11.12 -5.18
CA PRO A 5 -16.32 -10.81 -6.20
C PRO A 5 -14.91 -11.02 -5.67
N PRO A 6 -13.98 -11.50 -6.48
CA PRO A 6 -12.61 -11.65 -6.02
C PRO A 6 -12.02 -10.29 -5.65
N ARG A 7 -11.17 -10.30 -4.62
CA ARG A 7 -10.45 -9.09 -4.21
C ARG A 7 -9.52 -8.65 -5.34
N PRO A 8 -9.40 -7.32 -5.60
CA PRO A 8 -8.46 -6.86 -6.61
C PRO A 8 -7.04 -7.32 -6.32
N THR A 9 -6.28 -7.59 -7.37
CA THR A 9 -4.87 -7.91 -7.23
C THR A 9 -4.08 -6.64 -6.93
N VAL A 10 -2.85 -6.80 -6.45
CA VAL A 10 -1.93 -5.66 -6.24
C VAL A 10 -1.74 -4.91 -7.55
N ALA A 11 -1.54 -5.63 -8.67
CA ALA A 11 -1.38 -5.01 -9.99
C ALA A 11 -2.61 -4.20 -10.40
N GLU A 12 -3.81 -4.73 -10.16
CA GLU A 12 -5.04 -4.00 -10.46
C GLU A 12 -5.20 -2.73 -9.63
N ARG A 13 -4.72 -2.76 -8.38
CA ARG A 13 -4.73 -1.57 -7.53
C ARG A 13 -3.78 -0.49 -8.07
N PHE A 14 -2.58 -0.88 -8.56
CA PHE A 14 -1.67 0.09 -9.18
C PHE A 14 -2.24 0.66 -10.48
N ASP A 15 -2.92 -0.15 -11.28
CA ASP A 15 -3.59 0.35 -12.48
C ASP A 15 -4.64 1.40 -12.14
N ALA A 16 -5.40 1.18 -11.07
CA ALA A 16 -6.40 2.16 -10.62
C ALA A 16 -5.72 3.47 -10.16
N VAL A 17 -4.61 3.37 -9.42
CA VAL A 17 -3.84 4.53 -8.99
C VAL A 17 -3.32 5.31 -10.20
N ASP A 18 -2.77 4.61 -11.20
CA ASP A 18 -2.22 5.25 -12.39
C ASP A 18 -3.30 6.02 -13.16
N ARG A 19 -4.50 5.48 -13.24
CA ARG A 19 -5.62 6.19 -13.87
C ARG A 19 -6.03 7.45 -13.10
N LEU A 20 -5.97 7.40 -11.77
CA LEU A 20 -6.24 8.59 -10.96
C LEU A 20 -5.15 9.65 -11.12
N LEU A 21 -3.89 9.21 -11.19
CA LEU A 21 -2.75 10.13 -11.29
C LEU A 21 -2.59 10.74 -12.67
N ASP A 22 -3.04 10.07 -13.73
CA ASP A 22 -2.90 10.60 -15.09
C ASP A 22 -4.02 11.58 -15.47
N GLY A 23 -4.92 11.89 -14.54
CA GLY A 23 -5.96 12.88 -14.75
C GLY A 23 -7.20 12.37 -15.44
N SER A 24 -7.35 11.05 -15.61
CA SER A 24 -8.57 10.49 -16.20
C SER A 24 -9.79 10.69 -15.31
N VAL A 25 -9.58 11.02 -14.04
CA VAL A 25 -10.64 11.38 -13.11
C VAL A 25 -10.34 12.76 -12.57
N THR A 26 -11.22 13.72 -12.85
CA THR A 26 -11.10 15.08 -12.33
C THR A 26 -12.18 15.30 -11.29
N ASP A 27 -11.79 15.89 -10.18
CA ASP A 27 -12.66 16.07 -9.04
C ASP A 27 -12.20 17.32 -8.30
N ALA A 28 -13.11 18.29 -8.20
CA ALA A 28 -12.80 19.58 -7.59
C ALA A 28 -12.63 19.49 -6.07
N ASP A 29 -13.12 18.44 -5.45
CA ASP A 29 -13.14 18.31 -3.99
C ASP A 29 -11.97 17.49 -3.43
N GLY A 30 -11.04 17.08 -4.29
CA GLY A 30 -9.85 16.32 -3.87
C GLY A 30 -10.12 14.88 -3.48
N LEU A 31 -11.28 14.33 -3.81
CA LEU A 31 -11.59 12.93 -3.52
C LEU A 31 -10.65 11.97 -4.24
N TRP A 32 -10.15 12.37 -5.42
CA TRP A 32 -9.21 11.53 -6.17
C TRP A 32 -7.91 11.31 -5.40
N SER A 33 -7.42 12.32 -4.67
CA SER A 33 -6.19 12.17 -3.89
C SER A 33 -6.41 11.26 -2.69
N ARG A 34 -7.56 11.35 -2.03
CA ARG A 34 -7.93 10.44 -0.94
C ARG A 34 -8.06 9.02 -1.44
N ALA A 35 -8.71 8.84 -2.59
CA ALA A 35 -8.86 7.52 -3.21
C ALA A 35 -7.49 6.94 -3.55
N THR A 36 -6.58 7.75 -4.09
CA THR A 36 -5.23 7.33 -4.43
C THR A 36 -4.49 6.83 -3.17
N VAL A 37 -4.52 7.61 -2.10
CA VAL A 37 -3.87 7.23 -0.83
C VAL A 37 -4.45 5.91 -0.30
N TRP A 38 -5.77 5.78 -0.30
CA TRP A 38 -6.45 4.56 0.16
C TRP A 38 -6.04 3.33 -0.64
N ILE A 39 -6.03 3.46 -1.97
CA ILE A 39 -5.69 2.33 -2.84
C ILE A 39 -4.22 1.95 -2.65
N LEU A 40 -3.33 2.92 -2.53
CA LEU A 40 -1.90 2.64 -2.27
C LEU A 40 -1.72 1.94 -0.93
N ARG A 41 -2.41 2.39 0.10
CA ARG A 41 -2.34 1.75 1.42
C ARG A 41 -2.83 0.30 1.36
N LEU A 42 -3.95 0.06 0.67
CA LEU A 42 -4.47 -1.29 0.48
C LEU A 42 -3.49 -2.16 -0.32
N ALA A 43 -2.87 -1.60 -1.36
CA ALA A 43 -1.87 -2.33 -2.14
C ALA A 43 -0.67 -2.73 -1.28
N LEU A 44 -0.20 -1.83 -0.44
CA LEU A 44 0.92 -2.09 0.45
C LEU A 44 0.55 -3.17 1.48
N GLU A 45 -0.59 -3.02 2.13
CA GLU A 45 -1.05 -4.00 3.12
C GLU A 45 -1.27 -5.37 2.49
N GLN A 46 -1.81 -5.40 1.29
CA GLN A 46 -2.01 -6.65 0.55
C GLN A 46 -0.68 -7.31 0.19
N SER A 47 0.33 -6.54 -0.20
CA SER A 47 1.66 -7.07 -0.52
C SER A 47 2.31 -7.71 0.70
N VAL A 48 2.16 -7.08 1.87
CA VAL A 48 2.65 -7.64 3.13
C VAL A 48 1.87 -8.91 3.49
N ASP A 49 0.55 -8.88 3.36
CA ASP A 49 -0.31 -10.02 3.64
C ASP A 49 0.06 -11.23 2.77
N GLU A 50 0.29 -11.01 1.49
CA GLU A 50 0.68 -12.06 0.56
C GLU A 50 2.04 -12.69 0.93
N LEU A 51 2.97 -11.89 1.45
CA LEU A 51 4.21 -12.42 1.98
C LEU A 51 3.93 -13.37 3.15
N TRP A 52 3.12 -12.93 4.13
CA TRP A 52 2.82 -13.78 5.29
C TRP A 52 2.15 -15.08 4.89
N LEU A 53 1.22 -15.04 3.93
CA LEU A 53 0.55 -16.26 3.48
C LEU A 53 1.52 -17.28 2.91
N ARG A 54 2.67 -16.83 2.37
CA ARG A 54 3.71 -17.74 1.87
C ARG A 54 4.64 -18.25 2.97
N VAL A 55 5.01 -17.39 3.92
CA VAL A 55 6.13 -17.68 4.83
C VAL A 55 5.73 -17.88 6.28
N ALA A 56 4.66 -17.25 6.74
CA ALA A 56 4.22 -17.29 8.15
C ALA A 56 2.77 -16.84 8.25
N PRO A 57 1.81 -17.69 7.82
CA PRO A 57 0.39 -17.30 7.73
C PRO A 57 -0.19 -16.73 9.02
N GLU A 58 0.28 -17.15 10.17
CA GLU A 58 -0.19 -16.67 11.47
C GLU A 58 0.08 -15.19 11.68
N LEU A 59 1.11 -14.64 11.02
CA LEU A 59 1.44 -13.22 11.15
C LEU A 59 0.42 -12.31 10.46
N ALA A 60 -0.29 -12.82 9.47
CA ALA A 60 -1.33 -12.05 8.78
C ALA A 60 -2.47 -11.62 9.71
N ARG A 61 -2.63 -12.31 10.83
CA ARG A 61 -3.67 -12.01 11.82
C ARG A 61 -3.24 -11.01 12.89
N CYS A 62 -1.97 -10.67 12.91
CA CYS A 62 -1.44 -9.72 13.89
C CYS A 62 -1.72 -8.28 13.46
N PRO A 63 -1.74 -7.33 14.43
CA PRO A 63 -1.80 -5.92 14.07
C PRO A 63 -0.61 -5.51 13.20
N MET A 64 -0.80 -4.51 12.34
CA MET A 64 0.24 -4.09 11.41
C MET A 64 1.56 -3.74 12.11
N ARG A 65 1.51 -3.14 13.30
CA ARG A 65 2.73 -2.81 14.05
C ARG A 65 3.57 -4.04 14.35
N ALA A 66 2.92 -5.13 14.77
CA ALA A 66 3.62 -6.38 15.03
C ALA A 66 4.16 -6.98 13.75
N GLN A 67 3.38 -6.91 12.66
CA GLN A 67 3.81 -7.38 11.35
C GLN A 67 5.07 -6.64 10.88
N LEU A 68 5.11 -5.32 11.05
CA LEU A 68 6.26 -4.52 10.63
C LEU A 68 7.52 -4.88 11.42
N LEU A 69 7.38 -5.18 12.71
CA LEU A 69 8.51 -5.63 13.50
C LEU A 69 9.04 -6.99 13.04
N ALA A 70 8.14 -7.91 12.74
CA ALA A 70 8.51 -9.26 12.27
C ALA A 70 9.10 -9.22 10.86
N LEU A 71 8.73 -8.23 10.06
CA LEU A 71 9.11 -8.14 8.65
C LEU A 71 10.63 -8.12 8.45
N ARG A 72 11.36 -7.57 9.39
CA ARG A 72 12.83 -7.48 9.33
C ARG A 72 13.47 -8.87 9.17
N ALA A 73 12.91 -9.86 9.82
CA ALA A 73 13.45 -11.22 9.78
C ALA A 73 13.22 -11.91 8.42
N PHE A 74 12.23 -11.46 7.65
CA PHE A 74 11.85 -12.11 6.39
C PHE A 74 12.26 -11.32 5.14
N ALA A 75 12.26 -9.99 5.23
CA ALA A 75 12.52 -9.12 4.08
C ALA A 75 13.81 -8.29 4.23
N GLY A 76 14.47 -8.38 5.37
CA GLY A 76 15.68 -7.60 5.66
C GLY A 76 15.35 -6.22 6.24
N ASP A 77 16.36 -5.61 6.84
CA ASP A 77 16.19 -4.34 7.56
C ASP A 77 15.78 -3.19 6.64
N ASP A 78 16.41 -3.10 5.46
CA ASP A 78 16.15 -1.99 4.54
C ASP A 78 14.73 -2.02 3.99
N THR A 79 14.29 -3.18 3.51
CA THR A 79 12.92 -3.33 2.99
C THR A 79 11.90 -3.10 4.10
N ALA A 80 12.14 -3.66 5.28
CA ALA A 80 11.22 -3.47 6.43
C ALA A 80 11.11 -2.00 6.82
N ALA A 81 12.24 -1.27 6.81
CA ALA A 81 12.23 0.17 7.11
C ALA A 81 11.46 0.96 6.05
N GLN A 82 11.62 0.62 4.79
CA GLN A 82 10.87 1.26 3.71
C GLN A 82 9.38 1.02 3.85
N VAL A 83 8.96 -0.22 4.13
CA VAL A 83 7.55 -0.54 4.35
C VAL A 83 6.99 0.28 5.51
N ALA A 84 7.70 0.33 6.63
CA ALA A 84 7.25 1.08 7.80
C ALA A 84 7.10 2.57 7.48
N THR A 85 8.05 3.15 6.77
CA THR A 85 8.05 4.57 6.41
C THR A 85 6.88 4.90 5.49
N VAL A 86 6.69 4.12 4.43
CA VAL A 86 5.61 4.37 3.46
C VAL A 86 4.26 4.12 4.10
N TRP A 87 4.12 3.04 4.88
CA TRP A 87 2.87 2.75 5.57
C TRP A 87 2.47 3.88 6.52
N ALA A 88 3.44 4.42 7.28
CA ALA A 88 3.19 5.55 8.17
C ALA A 88 2.75 6.80 7.41
N ALA A 89 3.41 7.10 6.28
CA ALA A 89 3.06 8.25 5.45
C ALA A 89 1.66 8.12 4.86
N LEU A 90 1.33 6.96 4.31
CA LEU A 90 0.00 6.70 3.74
C LEU A 90 -1.09 6.72 4.81
N SER A 91 -0.80 6.16 5.99
CA SER A 91 -1.76 6.17 7.09
C SER A 91 -2.05 7.59 7.57
N ARG A 92 -1.01 8.42 7.67
CA ARG A 92 -1.17 9.83 8.06
C ARG A 92 -1.98 10.59 7.02
N ALA A 93 -1.67 10.39 5.74
CA ALA A 93 -2.38 11.05 4.65
C ALA A 93 -3.84 10.62 4.57
N ALA A 94 -4.14 9.36 4.89
CA ALA A 94 -5.51 8.84 4.89
C ALA A 94 -6.38 9.47 5.99
N HIS A 95 -5.77 10.01 7.03
CA HIS A 95 -6.46 10.60 8.17
C HIS A 95 -6.35 12.14 8.21
N HIS A 96 -5.97 12.78 7.11
CA HIS A 96 -5.85 14.23 7.11
C HIS A 96 -7.24 14.89 7.27
N HIS A 97 -7.26 16.06 7.90
CA HIS A 97 -8.48 16.82 8.10
C HIS A 97 -8.68 17.82 6.97
N ASP A 98 -9.92 18.33 6.84
CA ASP A 98 -10.28 19.24 5.75
C ASP A 98 -9.44 20.51 5.69
N TYR A 99 -8.87 20.93 6.82
CA TYR A 99 -8.02 22.12 6.87
C TYR A 99 -6.55 21.83 6.57
N GLU A 100 -6.18 20.57 6.36
CA GLU A 100 -4.82 20.22 5.96
C GLU A 100 -4.74 20.16 4.44
N LEU A 101 -3.59 20.53 3.92
CA LEU A 101 -3.38 20.45 2.48
C LEU A 101 -3.31 18.99 2.04
N ALA A 102 -4.03 18.68 0.97
CA ALA A 102 -3.97 17.35 0.37
C ALA A 102 -2.56 17.11 -0.22
N PRO A 103 -2.09 15.86 -0.28
CA PRO A 103 -0.82 15.56 -0.91
C PRO A 103 -0.78 16.04 -2.36
N SER A 104 0.37 16.53 -2.80
CA SER A 104 0.57 16.94 -4.19
C SER A 104 0.61 15.72 -5.12
N VAL A 105 0.37 15.95 -6.41
CA VAL A 105 0.51 14.89 -7.42
C VAL A 105 1.93 14.32 -7.40
N THR A 106 2.95 15.17 -7.26
CA THR A 106 4.35 14.72 -7.17
C THR A 106 4.56 13.80 -5.98
N GLU A 107 3.99 14.13 -4.83
CA GLU A 107 4.08 13.32 -3.63
C GLU A 107 3.36 11.98 -3.80
N LEU A 108 2.18 12.00 -4.40
CA LEU A 108 1.41 10.78 -4.67
C LEU A 108 2.14 9.86 -5.64
N ARG A 109 2.78 10.42 -6.68
CA ARG A 109 3.58 9.63 -7.63
C ARG A 109 4.78 9.00 -6.95
N ARG A 110 5.42 9.73 -6.05
CA ARG A 110 6.55 9.18 -5.27
C ARG A 110 6.10 8.01 -4.41
N TRP A 111 4.99 8.15 -3.70
CA TRP A 111 4.45 7.05 -2.88
C TRP A 111 4.03 5.86 -3.73
N ARG A 112 3.46 6.13 -4.90
CA ARG A 112 3.11 5.06 -5.85
C ARG A 112 4.35 4.27 -6.26
N ASP A 113 5.41 4.95 -6.63
CA ASP A 113 6.65 4.31 -7.07
C ASP A 113 7.32 3.55 -5.92
N GLN A 114 7.34 4.12 -4.73
CA GLN A 114 7.88 3.46 -3.54
C GLN A 114 7.09 2.20 -3.20
N THR A 115 5.77 2.29 -3.25
CA THR A 115 4.90 1.13 -2.95
C THR A 115 5.09 0.03 -3.99
N ALA A 116 5.22 0.40 -5.26
CA ALA A 116 5.46 -0.58 -6.33
C ALA A 116 6.79 -1.29 -6.15
N ALA A 117 7.85 -0.55 -5.81
CA ALA A 117 9.17 -1.14 -5.55
C ALA A 117 9.13 -2.09 -4.35
N ILE A 118 8.41 -1.70 -3.30
CA ILE A 118 8.21 -2.56 -2.12
C ILE A 118 7.47 -3.83 -2.50
N ALA A 119 6.40 -3.73 -3.29
CA ALA A 119 5.61 -4.89 -3.70
C ALA A 119 6.49 -5.90 -4.44
N ILE A 120 7.37 -5.42 -5.32
CA ILE A 120 8.33 -6.29 -6.03
C ILE A 120 9.30 -6.93 -5.04
N ALA A 121 9.88 -6.15 -4.14
CA ALA A 121 10.83 -6.65 -3.16
C ALA A 121 10.21 -7.73 -2.27
N LEU A 122 8.97 -7.52 -1.83
CA LEU A 122 8.27 -8.49 -0.99
C LEU A 122 7.90 -9.75 -1.75
N SER A 123 7.56 -9.63 -3.03
CA SER A 123 7.19 -10.79 -3.86
C SER A 123 8.38 -11.71 -4.11
N THR A 124 9.61 -11.19 -4.03
CA THR A 124 10.84 -11.97 -4.22
C THR A 124 11.49 -12.36 -2.90
N SER A 125 11.00 -11.84 -1.77
CA SER A 125 11.56 -12.16 -0.45
C SER A 125 11.15 -13.56 -0.01
N ALA A 126 12.01 -14.17 0.81
CA ALA A 126 11.71 -15.43 1.50
C ALA A 126 11.30 -16.55 0.54
N THR A 127 12.03 -16.73 -0.52
CA THR A 127 11.81 -17.77 -1.52
C THR A 127 12.28 -19.15 -1.03
N ARG A 128 12.22 -19.40 0.23
CA ARG A 128 12.60 -20.71 0.76
C ARG A 128 11.39 -21.58 0.95
#